data_6342e35a4733cbac8f74c31175ed5771
#
_entry.id   6342e35a4733cbac8f74c31175ed5771
#
_cell.length_a   1.000
_cell.length_b   1.000
_cell.length_c   1.000
_cell.angle_alpha   90.00
_cell.angle_beta   90.00
_cell.angle_gamma   90.00
#
_symmetry.space_group_name_H-M   'P 1'
#
loop_
_entity.id
_entity.type
_entity.pdbx_description
1 polymer ?
#
loop_
_entity_poly.entity_id
_entity_poly.type
_entity_poly.pdbx_seq_one_letter_code
_entity_poly.pdbx_strand_id
1 'polypeptide(L)'
;MIKSLFQKLLNKAGKKYTIDPLIPSSLLVTNLLHRLIMMCRGYFWLYKKIFLGKGCQISNKRNIFFGNNITIENNVGIDGYAKNKLFFGNNVKIGAYSWISCTSHLSKYGEGISIGNNSAFGRFTEFGAAGGIQIGNDVIAGSYISFHSENHNFEDTSTLIREQG
;
A
#
# COMPACT_ATOMS: atom_id res chain seq x y z
N MET A 1 28.88 -18.38 -4.29
CA MET A 1 29.16 -17.05 -4.88
C MET A 1 27.92 -16.15 -4.89
N ILE A 2 26.82 -16.49 -5.55
CA ILE A 2 25.60 -15.65 -5.66
C ILE A 2 25.01 -15.32 -4.26
N LYS A 3 24.77 -16.30 -3.41
CA LYS A 3 24.19 -16.08 -2.07
C LYS A 3 25.06 -15.16 -1.20
N SER A 4 26.38 -15.29 -1.28
CA SER A 4 27.30 -14.41 -0.54
C SER A 4 27.22 -12.97 -1.02
N LEU A 5 27.08 -12.73 -2.33
CA LEU A 5 26.88 -11.40 -2.88
C LEU A 5 25.55 -10.81 -2.40
N PHE A 6 24.48 -11.58 -2.45
CA PHE A 6 23.16 -11.15 -1.96
C PHE A 6 23.18 -10.82 -0.47
N GLN A 7 23.86 -11.68 0.33
CA GLN A 7 23.99 -11.41 1.77
C GLN A 7 24.70 -10.07 2.04
N LYS A 8 25.77 -9.78 1.28
CA LYS A 8 26.47 -8.49 1.37
C LYS A 8 25.55 -7.31 1.03
N LEU A 9 24.73 -7.45 -0.03
CA LEU A 9 23.76 -6.42 -0.42
C LEU A 9 22.68 -6.21 0.65
N LEU A 10 22.17 -7.28 1.26
CA LEU A 10 21.20 -7.22 2.36
C LEU A 10 21.78 -6.51 3.58
N ASN A 11 23.01 -6.87 3.97
CA ASN A 11 23.71 -6.24 5.09
C ASN A 11 23.92 -4.73 4.85
N LYS A 12 24.33 -4.36 3.61
CA LYS A 12 24.48 -2.96 3.22
C LYS A 12 23.14 -2.20 3.24
N ALA A 13 22.03 -2.89 2.97
CA ALA A 13 20.67 -2.35 3.05
C ALA A 13 20.08 -2.36 4.48
N GLY A 14 20.90 -2.66 5.51
CA GLY A 14 20.49 -2.66 6.91
C GLY A 14 19.61 -3.85 7.33
N LYS A 15 19.55 -4.91 6.52
CA LYS A 15 18.80 -6.12 6.85
C LYS A 15 19.60 -7.03 7.78
N LYS A 16 19.02 -7.42 8.91
CA LYS A 16 19.70 -8.18 9.99
C LYS A 16 19.48 -9.69 9.95
N TYR A 17 19.00 -10.24 8.84
CA TYR A 17 18.80 -11.68 8.71
C TYR A 17 19.79 -12.31 7.75
N THR A 18 20.06 -13.61 7.94
CA THR A 18 20.90 -14.42 7.05
C THR A 18 20.01 -15.18 6.08
N ILE A 19 20.44 -15.24 4.81
CA ILE A 19 19.74 -16.04 3.79
C ILE A 19 19.85 -17.51 4.16
N ASP A 20 18.70 -18.18 4.23
CA ASP A 20 18.66 -19.64 4.48
C ASP A 20 19.45 -20.38 3.38
N PRO A 21 20.36 -21.27 3.77
CA PRO A 21 21.15 -22.07 2.82
C PRO A 21 20.32 -22.89 1.84
N LEU A 22 19.11 -23.27 2.18
CA LEU A 22 18.20 -24.06 1.33
C LEU A 22 17.52 -23.24 0.24
N ILE A 23 17.50 -21.91 0.32
CA ILE A 23 16.89 -21.04 -0.70
C ILE A 23 17.67 -21.18 -2.02
N PRO A 24 17.02 -21.55 -3.13
CA PRO A 24 17.69 -21.62 -4.44
C PRO A 24 18.20 -20.24 -4.89
N SER A 25 19.39 -20.20 -5.48
CA SER A 25 19.95 -18.95 -6.02
C SER A 25 19.08 -18.33 -7.13
N SER A 26 18.35 -19.15 -7.88
CA SER A 26 17.38 -18.70 -8.90
C SER A 26 16.28 -17.83 -8.29
N LEU A 27 15.75 -18.21 -7.13
CA LEU A 27 14.74 -17.41 -6.42
C LEU A 27 15.27 -16.02 -6.06
N LEU A 28 16.50 -15.93 -5.59
CA LEU A 28 17.14 -14.66 -5.26
C LEU A 28 17.28 -13.76 -6.50
N VAL A 29 17.74 -14.34 -7.61
CA VAL A 29 17.90 -13.60 -8.88
C VAL A 29 16.55 -13.14 -9.41
N THR A 30 15.55 -14.03 -9.44
CA THR A 30 14.19 -13.68 -9.89
C THR A 30 13.58 -12.56 -9.05
N ASN A 31 13.72 -12.63 -7.71
CA ASN A 31 13.22 -11.58 -6.83
C ASN A 31 13.94 -10.24 -7.06
N LEU A 32 15.25 -10.26 -7.30
CA LEU A 32 15.99 -9.03 -7.62
C LEU A 32 15.51 -8.41 -8.93
N LEU A 33 15.41 -9.23 -9.99
CA LEU A 33 14.94 -8.76 -11.29
C LEU A 33 13.52 -8.19 -11.19
N HIS A 34 12.63 -8.89 -10.48
CA HIS A 34 11.27 -8.41 -10.24
C HIS A 34 11.27 -7.05 -9.52
N ARG A 35 12.05 -6.89 -8.46
CA ARG A 35 12.17 -5.61 -7.74
C ARG A 35 12.76 -4.50 -8.62
N LEU A 36 13.73 -4.79 -9.47
CA LEU A 36 14.26 -3.82 -10.43
C LEU A 36 13.18 -3.36 -11.42
N ILE A 37 12.40 -4.29 -11.97
CA ILE A 37 11.28 -3.97 -12.86
C ILE A 37 10.22 -3.11 -12.13
N MET A 38 9.89 -3.45 -10.88
CA MET A 38 8.97 -2.65 -10.08
C MET A 38 9.50 -1.24 -9.83
N MET A 39 10.79 -1.09 -9.55
CA MET A 39 11.43 0.21 -9.34
C MET A 39 11.45 1.04 -10.62
N CYS A 40 11.78 0.44 -11.76
CA CYS A 40 11.69 1.11 -13.07
C CYS A 40 10.26 1.60 -13.33
N ARG A 41 9.25 0.76 -13.07
CA ARG A 41 7.85 1.14 -13.25
C ARG A 41 7.45 2.31 -12.34
N GLY A 42 7.85 2.29 -11.07
CA GLY A 42 7.61 3.39 -10.13
C GLY A 42 8.24 4.69 -10.60
N TYR A 43 9.47 4.61 -11.09
CA TYR A 43 10.20 5.77 -11.58
C TYR A 43 9.55 6.37 -12.85
N PHE A 44 9.28 5.55 -13.87
CA PHE A 44 8.75 6.04 -15.14
C PHE A 44 7.27 6.45 -15.08
N TRP A 45 6.48 5.86 -14.18
CA TRP A 45 5.04 6.15 -14.14
C TRP A 45 4.65 7.16 -13.06
N LEU A 46 5.32 7.14 -11.91
CA LEU A 46 5.02 8.03 -10.78
C LEU A 46 6.09 9.09 -10.54
N TYR A 47 7.23 9.01 -11.25
CA TYR A 47 8.43 9.82 -10.99
C TYR A 47 8.92 9.70 -9.54
N LYS A 48 8.76 8.52 -8.93
CA LYS A 48 9.11 8.21 -7.55
C LYS A 48 9.95 6.94 -7.48
N LYS A 49 10.93 6.92 -6.59
CA LYS A 49 11.77 5.73 -6.31
C LYS A 49 11.01 4.76 -5.39
N ILE A 50 9.94 4.15 -5.91
CA ILE A 50 9.13 3.16 -5.21
C ILE A 50 9.06 1.87 -6.02
N PHE A 51 8.77 0.77 -5.35
CA PHE A 51 8.54 -0.53 -6.00
C PHE A 51 7.06 -0.63 -6.38
N LEU A 52 6.76 -0.47 -7.66
CA LEU A 52 5.39 -0.49 -8.17
C LEU A 52 5.10 -1.75 -8.94
N GLY A 53 4.10 -2.51 -8.51
CA GLY A 53 3.59 -3.71 -9.14
C GLY A 53 2.93 -3.45 -10.51
N LYS A 54 2.65 -4.52 -11.25
CA LYS A 54 1.91 -4.47 -12.51
C LYS A 54 0.42 -4.26 -12.23
N GLY A 55 -0.29 -3.58 -13.14
CA GLY A 55 -1.76 -3.43 -13.09
C GLY A 55 -2.28 -2.51 -11.99
N CYS A 56 -1.41 -1.73 -11.33
CA CYS A 56 -1.86 -0.77 -10.33
C CYS A 56 -2.65 0.38 -10.96
N GLN A 57 -3.70 0.82 -10.26
CA GLN A 57 -4.52 1.96 -10.64
C GLN A 57 -4.36 3.04 -9.56
N ILE A 58 -3.77 4.18 -9.93
CA ILE A 58 -3.53 5.27 -8.98
C ILE A 58 -4.08 6.56 -9.59
N SER A 59 -5.15 7.06 -9.00
CA SER A 59 -5.78 8.32 -9.39
C SER A 59 -5.24 9.49 -8.55
N ASN A 60 -5.39 10.72 -9.06
CA ASN A 60 -4.97 11.95 -8.40
C ASN A 60 -3.60 11.87 -7.68
N LYS A 61 -2.58 11.42 -8.41
CA LYS A 61 -1.20 11.16 -7.91
C LYS A 61 -0.57 12.35 -7.18
N ARG A 62 -1.00 13.59 -7.49
CA ARG A 62 -0.48 14.82 -6.86
C ARG A 62 -0.88 14.93 -5.39
N ASN A 63 -2.01 14.32 -5.02
CA ASN A 63 -2.50 14.30 -3.65
C ASN A 63 -1.96 13.11 -2.82
N ILE A 64 -0.92 12.42 -3.30
CA ILE A 64 -0.34 11.28 -2.62
C ILE A 64 1.13 11.54 -2.31
N PHE A 65 1.49 11.43 -1.05
CA PHE A 65 2.88 11.43 -0.59
C PHE A 65 3.35 9.99 -0.38
N PHE A 66 4.47 9.65 -1.00
CA PHE A 66 5.18 8.39 -0.78
C PHE A 66 6.54 8.69 -0.15
N GLY A 67 6.80 8.10 1.01
CA GLY A 67 8.11 8.08 1.63
C GLY A 67 9.11 7.18 0.90
N ASN A 68 10.17 6.81 1.57
CA ASN A 68 11.21 5.96 0.99
C ASN A 68 10.86 4.47 1.10
N ASN A 69 11.36 3.66 0.16
CA ASN A 69 11.24 2.20 0.17
C ASN A 69 9.79 1.68 0.24
N ILE A 70 8.89 2.35 -0.45
CA ILE A 70 7.49 1.94 -0.58
C ILE A 70 7.40 0.75 -1.53
N THR A 71 6.59 -0.24 -1.18
CA THR A 71 6.24 -1.35 -2.06
C THR A 71 4.73 -1.40 -2.25
N ILE A 72 4.29 -1.18 -3.48
CA ILE A 72 2.90 -1.37 -3.91
C ILE A 72 2.89 -2.59 -4.81
N GLU A 73 2.27 -3.68 -4.37
CA GLU A 73 2.25 -4.93 -5.12
C GLU A 73 1.31 -4.87 -6.34
N ASN A 74 1.18 -5.98 -7.06
CA ASN A 74 0.39 -6.02 -8.30
C ASN A 74 -1.10 -5.75 -8.05
N ASN A 75 -1.75 -5.10 -9.01
CA ASN A 75 -3.19 -4.86 -9.05
C ASN A 75 -3.74 -4.12 -7.80
N VAL A 76 -2.95 -3.22 -7.23
CA VAL A 76 -3.40 -2.35 -6.15
C VAL A 76 -4.09 -1.12 -6.73
N GLY A 77 -5.25 -0.77 -6.17
CA GLY A 77 -5.96 0.47 -6.45
C GLY A 77 -5.70 1.50 -5.35
N ILE A 78 -5.41 2.74 -5.72
CA ILE A 78 -5.30 3.87 -4.79
C ILE A 78 -6.08 5.04 -5.36
N ASP A 79 -7.16 5.41 -4.69
CA ASP A 79 -7.89 6.63 -4.98
C ASP A 79 -7.29 7.79 -4.18
N GLY A 80 -6.65 8.72 -4.90
CA GLY A 80 -6.07 9.92 -4.32
C GLY A 80 -7.05 11.12 -4.23
N TYR A 81 -8.32 10.92 -4.56
CA TYR A 81 -9.33 11.96 -4.39
C TYR A 81 -9.80 12.02 -2.95
N ALA A 82 -9.18 12.90 -2.16
CA ALA A 82 -9.48 13.15 -0.76
C ALA A 82 -9.15 14.60 -0.39
N LYS A 83 -9.79 15.13 0.65
CA LYS A 83 -9.54 16.47 1.21
C LYS A 83 -8.10 16.60 1.70
N ASN A 84 -7.66 15.60 2.47
CA ASN A 84 -6.32 15.56 2.98
C ASN A 84 -5.39 14.79 2.03
N LYS A 85 -4.11 15.15 2.03
CA LYS A 85 -3.10 14.43 1.28
C LYS A 85 -2.92 13.03 1.85
N LEU A 86 -3.02 12.02 1.00
CA LEU A 86 -2.69 10.66 1.40
C LEU A 86 -1.22 10.58 1.76
N PHE A 87 -0.92 9.98 2.90
CA PHE A 87 0.44 9.88 3.41
C PHE A 87 0.84 8.41 3.61
N PHE A 88 1.93 8.01 2.94
CA PHE A 88 2.59 6.72 3.16
C PHE A 88 4.01 7.01 3.67
N GLY A 89 4.27 6.66 4.91
CA GLY A 89 5.58 6.81 5.54
C GLY A 89 6.67 5.97 4.89
N ASN A 90 7.82 5.82 5.51
CA ASN A 90 8.92 5.01 4.98
C ASN A 90 8.67 3.51 5.21
N ASN A 91 9.18 2.66 4.31
CA ASN A 91 9.08 1.19 4.41
C ASN A 91 7.64 0.67 4.48
N VAL A 92 6.69 1.32 3.80
CA VAL A 92 5.29 0.85 3.75
C VAL A 92 5.13 -0.15 2.62
N LYS A 93 4.41 -1.25 2.89
CA LYS A 93 4.06 -2.26 1.91
C LYS A 93 2.55 -2.43 1.84
N ILE A 94 2.00 -2.31 0.63
CA ILE A 94 0.60 -2.63 0.31
C ILE A 94 0.58 -3.90 -0.53
N GLY A 95 -0.06 -4.94 -0.02
CA GLY A 95 -0.17 -6.25 -0.67
C GLY A 95 -1.00 -6.23 -1.94
N ALA A 96 -0.79 -7.23 -2.79
CA ALA A 96 -1.48 -7.32 -4.09
C ALA A 96 -3.01 -7.38 -3.95
N TYR A 97 -3.71 -6.84 -4.93
CA TYR A 97 -5.18 -6.79 -4.98
C TYR A 97 -5.82 -6.03 -3.81
N SER A 98 -5.07 -5.15 -3.15
CA SER A 98 -5.61 -4.27 -2.13
C SER A 98 -6.18 -2.99 -2.76
N TRP A 99 -7.13 -2.37 -2.07
CA TRP A 99 -7.81 -1.19 -2.56
C TRP A 99 -7.89 -0.11 -1.47
N ILE A 100 -7.57 1.13 -1.84
CA ILE A 100 -7.72 2.31 -0.98
C ILE A 100 -8.74 3.22 -1.66
N SER A 101 -9.92 3.34 -1.07
CA SER A 101 -11.01 4.21 -1.52
C SER A 101 -11.15 5.38 -0.57
N CYS A 102 -11.00 6.59 -1.07
CA CYS A 102 -11.10 7.80 -0.25
C CYS A 102 -12.40 8.58 -0.47
N THR A 103 -12.98 8.51 -1.66
CA THR A 103 -14.27 9.12 -1.95
C THR A 103 -15.23 8.07 -2.47
N SER A 104 -16.12 7.60 -1.60
CA SER A 104 -17.06 6.53 -1.90
C SER A 104 -18.30 7.00 -2.67
N HIS A 105 -18.69 8.25 -2.48
CA HIS A 105 -19.86 8.85 -3.12
C HIS A 105 -19.63 10.32 -3.47
N LEU A 106 -20.24 10.77 -4.59
CA LEU A 106 -20.06 12.14 -5.08
C LEU A 106 -20.69 13.23 -4.21
N SER A 107 -21.59 12.86 -3.30
CA SER A 107 -22.20 13.81 -2.34
C SER A 107 -21.24 14.23 -1.23
N LYS A 108 -20.17 13.45 -0.98
CA LYS A 108 -19.24 13.69 0.12
C LYS A 108 -17.80 13.43 -0.31
N TYR A 109 -16.99 14.47 -0.31
CA TYR A 109 -15.56 14.34 -0.58
C TYR A 109 -14.86 13.77 0.66
N GLY A 110 -14.19 12.63 0.50
CA GLY A 110 -13.64 11.89 1.62
C GLY A 110 -12.41 12.54 2.26
N GLU A 111 -12.07 12.09 3.47
CA GLU A 111 -10.97 12.65 4.26
C GLU A 111 -9.59 12.11 3.83
N GLY A 112 -9.46 10.79 3.56
CA GLY A 112 -8.21 10.17 3.12
C GLY A 112 -7.56 9.27 4.16
N ILE A 113 -6.30 8.86 3.89
CA ILE A 113 -5.57 7.90 4.71
C ILE A 113 -4.14 8.37 5.01
N SER A 114 -3.69 8.13 6.24
CA SER A 114 -2.30 8.26 6.66
C SER A 114 -1.78 6.94 7.21
N ILE A 115 -0.65 6.46 6.70
CA ILE A 115 0.03 5.24 7.17
C ILE A 115 1.45 5.61 7.59
N GLY A 116 1.78 5.29 8.83
CA GLY A 116 3.11 5.53 9.41
C GLY A 116 4.20 4.63 8.84
N ASN A 117 5.41 4.74 9.41
CA ASN A 117 6.59 4.02 8.93
C ASN A 117 6.53 2.52 9.25
N ASN A 118 7.30 1.72 8.49
CA ASN A 118 7.54 0.29 8.74
C ASN A 118 6.26 -0.56 8.79
N SER A 119 5.21 -0.16 8.08
CA SER A 119 3.92 -0.83 8.14
C SER A 119 3.66 -1.66 6.88
N ALA A 120 3.10 -2.85 7.06
CA ALA A 120 2.88 -3.80 5.98
C ALA A 120 1.48 -4.42 6.06
N PHE A 121 0.82 -4.45 4.91
CA PHE A 121 -0.52 -5.01 4.75
C PHE A 121 -0.48 -6.15 3.75
N GLY A 122 -1.16 -7.25 4.09
CA GLY A 122 -1.27 -8.43 3.25
C GLY A 122 -2.09 -8.18 1.99
N ARG A 123 -2.31 -9.23 1.23
CA ARG A 123 -3.11 -9.18 0.00
C ARG A 123 -4.60 -8.99 0.32
N PHE A 124 -5.34 -8.44 -0.64
CA PHE A 124 -6.79 -8.26 -0.51
C PHE A 124 -7.16 -7.45 0.75
N THR A 125 -6.37 -6.43 1.06
CA THR A 125 -6.70 -5.48 2.12
C THR A 125 -7.51 -4.32 1.55
N GLU A 126 -8.61 -3.99 2.16
CA GLU A 126 -9.46 -2.87 1.78
C GLU A 126 -9.37 -1.73 2.81
N PHE A 127 -9.28 -0.51 2.31
CA PHE A 127 -9.28 0.70 3.12
C PHE A 127 -10.39 1.64 2.63
N GLY A 128 -11.54 1.59 3.29
CA GLY A 128 -12.65 2.53 3.09
C GLY A 128 -12.38 3.81 3.89
N ALA A 129 -11.63 4.74 3.30
CA ALA A 129 -11.05 5.89 4.00
C ALA A 129 -11.84 7.21 3.80
N ALA A 130 -13.13 7.11 3.50
CA ALA A 130 -13.97 8.30 3.28
C ALA A 130 -14.17 9.12 4.56
N GLY A 131 -14.29 8.48 5.74
CA GLY A 131 -14.30 9.15 7.04
C GLY A 131 -12.93 9.45 7.64
N GLY A 132 -11.85 9.07 6.94
CA GLY A 132 -10.45 9.21 7.39
C GLY A 132 -9.93 7.98 8.13
N ILE A 133 -8.71 7.55 7.77
CA ILE A 133 -8.01 6.45 8.44
C ILE A 133 -6.62 6.93 8.84
N GLN A 134 -6.25 6.69 10.09
CA GLN A 134 -4.89 6.94 10.59
C GLN A 134 -4.29 5.64 11.13
N ILE A 135 -3.18 5.21 10.56
CA ILE A 135 -2.44 4.02 10.96
C ILE A 135 -1.05 4.47 11.44
N GLY A 136 -0.67 4.03 12.62
CA GLY A 136 0.62 4.34 13.22
C GLY A 136 1.82 3.67 12.56
N ASN A 137 2.95 3.67 13.23
CA ASN A 137 4.17 2.99 12.80
C ASN A 137 4.14 1.51 13.19
N ASP A 138 4.97 0.71 12.51
CA ASP A 138 5.31 -0.68 12.87
C ASP A 138 4.10 -1.62 12.89
N VAL A 139 3.08 -1.35 12.06
CA VAL A 139 1.87 -2.15 11.94
C VAL A 139 2.09 -3.26 10.92
N ILE A 140 1.77 -4.49 11.31
CA ILE A 140 1.74 -5.66 10.42
C ILE A 140 0.32 -6.23 10.42
N ALA A 141 -0.31 -6.24 9.26
CA ALA A 141 -1.65 -6.78 9.06
C ALA A 141 -1.60 -7.94 8.04
N GLY A 142 -2.37 -8.98 8.30
CA GLY A 142 -2.49 -10.15 7.42
C GLY A 142 -3.21 -9.83 6.11
N SER A 143 -3.61 -10.88 5.40
CA SER A 143 -4.43 -10.77 4.19
C SER A 143 -5.92 -10.75 4.52
N TYR A 144 -6.76 -10.26 3.58
CA TYR A 144 -8.22 -10.22 3.71
C TYR A 144 -8.69 -9.40 4.93
N ILE A 145 -8.07 -8.25 5.13
CA ILE A 145 -8.45 -7.31 6.19
C ILE A 145 -9.19 -6.13 5.55
N SER A 146 -10.22 -5.66 6.24
CA SER A 146 -10.98 -4.50 5.84
C SER A 146 -11.00 -3.45 6.95
N PHE A 147 -10.67 -2.22 6.59
CA PHE A 147 -10.75 -1.03 7.46
C PHE A 147 -11.81 -0.11 6.89
N HIS A 148 -12.85 0.15 7.66
CA HIS A 148 -13.92 1.08 7.28
C HIS A 148 -14.02 2.21 8.28
N SER A 149 -14.05 3.43 7.77
CA SER A 149 -14.16 4.66 8.59
C SER A 149 -15.53 5.32 8.52
N GLU A 150 -16.49 4.72 7.83
CA GLU A 150 -17.87 5.14 7.73
C GLU A 150 -18.83 3.95 7.83
N ASN A 151 -20.01 4.20 8.40
CA ASN A 151 -21.15 3.31 8.40
C ASN A 151 -22.38 4.07 7.92
N HIS A 152 -23.39 3.35 7.43
CA HIS A 152 -24.69 3.92 7.16
C HIS A 152 -25.43 4.18 8.48
N ASN A 153 -26.16 5.29 8.54
CA ASN A 153 -27.14 5.51 9.60
C ASN A 153 -28.32 4.56 9.40
N PHE A 154 -28.80 3.94 10.46
CA PHE A 154 -29.84 2.93 10.41
C PHE A 154 -30.85 3.03 11.58
N GLU A 155 -30.77 4.11 12.36
CA GLU A 155 -31.52 4.27 13.60
C GLU A 155 -32.99 4.62 13.33
N ASP A 156 -33.27 5.32 12.24
CA ASP A 156 -34.64 5.66 11.86
C ASP A 156 -35.30 4.52 11.07
N THR A 157 -36.19 3.78 11.69
CA THR A 157 -36.91 2.67 11.07
C THR A 157 -37.98 3.09 10.06
N SER A 158 -38.33 4.38 10.03
CA SER A 158 -39.32 4.94 9.11
C SER A 158 -38.74 5.40 7.79
N THR A 159 -37.44 5.59 7.73
CA THR A 159 -36.70 6.08 6.55
C THR A 159 -35.77 5.01 5.99
N LEU A 160 -35.67 4.90 4.65
CA LEU A 160 -34.77 3.94 4.03
C LEU A 160 -33.31 4.27 4.41
N ILE A 161 -32.49 3.25 4.71
CA ILE A 161 -31.09 3.40 5.11
C ILE A 161 -30.32 4.31 4.14
N ARG A 162 -30.52 4.16 2.83
CA ARG A 162 -29.87 4.98 1.79
C ARG A 162 -30.22 6.48 1.85
N GLU A 163 -31.28 6.84 2.57
CA GLU A 163 -31.78 8.21 2.70
C GLU A 163 -31.40 8.85 4.03
N GLN A 164 -30.84 8.06 4.94
CA GLN A 164 -30.41 8.54 6.26
C GLN A 164 -28.95 9.10 6.26
N GLY A 165 -28.16 8.89 5.23
CA GLY A 165 -26.78 9.38 5.10
C GLY A 165 -25.71 8.33 5.34
#